data_eac2e6c1e0437ac21bfc64729e5e0e4c
#
_entry.id   eac2e6c1e0437ac21bfc64729e5e0e4c
#
_cell.length_a   1.000
_cell.length_b   1.000
_cell.length_c   1.000
_cell.angle_alpha   90.00
_cell.angle_beta   90.00
_cell.angle_gamma   90.00
#
_symmetry.space_group_name_H-M   'P 1'
#
loop_
_entity.id
_entity.type
_entity.pdbx_description
1 polymer ?
#
loop_
_entity_poly.entity_id
_entity_poly.type
_entity_poly.pdbx_seq_one_letter_code
_entity_poly.pdbx_strand_id
1 'polypeptide(L)'
;MTYPWKTMSPKDSIHLIRLTILSDLHIRSLHNLYQPLLGKDAVSLFMTLKETLDQTSEKDVMLSDLLVQLDSGVKEFYEARIRLEAYGLIRVYVHDSDSTRSAIGLSSPMLPEQFFKDPMMKMMLTEKVGQRLTDDLQNRFQVHDGRLTEYKEVTKSFLDVIHVDMKKMSEAADIEDREEQMPAIGEQIISAERFD
;
A
#
# COMPACT_ATOMS: atom_id res chain seq x y z
N MET A 1 -13.15 -11.43 -12.88
CA MET A 1 -12.98 -12.88 -13.05
C MET A 1 -12.18 -13.39 -11.87
N THR A 2 -12.68 -14.38 -11.14
CA THR A 2 -11.91 -14.98 -10.04
C THR A 2 -10.92 -15.96 -10.66
N TYR A 3 -9.63 -15.75 -10.48
CA TYR A 3 -8.60 -16.67 -10.98
C TYR A 3 -8.63 -17.95 -10.12
N PRO A 4 -9.10 -19.08 -10.63
CA PRO A 4 -9.25 -20.29 -9.82
C PRO A 4 -7.86 -20.89 -9.55
N TRP A 5 -7.58 -21.27 -8.29
CA TRP A 5 -6.29 -21.91 -7.91
C TRP A 5 -5.96 -23.16 -8.72
N LYS A 6 -6.97 -23.86 -9.26
CA LYS A 6 -6.81 -25.06 -10.10
C LYS A 6 -6.10 -24.80 -11.42
N THR A 7 -6.07 -23.55 -11.89
CA THR A 7 -5.37 -23.17 -13.13
C THR A 7 -4.00 -22.58 -12.86
N MET A 8 -3.62 -22.36 -11.59
CA MET A 8 -2.28 -21.87 -11.23
C MET A 8 -1.26 -23.01 -11.28
N SER A 9 -0.11 -22.74 -11.85
CA SER A 9 1.01 -23.67 -11.94
C SER A 9 2.23 -23.12 -11.19
N PRO A 10 3.02 -23.97 -10.52
CA PRO A 10 4.30 -23.53 -9.95
C PRO A 10 5.25 -22.87 -10.96
N LYS A 11 5.03 -23.10 -12.26
CA LYS A 11 5.81 -22.51 -13.37
C LYS A 11 5.30 -21.15 -13.81
N ASP A 12 4.21 -20.65 -13.23
CA ASP A 12 3.69 -19.33 -13.58
C ASP A 12 4.64 -18.24 -13.10
N SER A 13 4.81 -17.22 -13.93
CA SER A 13 5.62 -16.04 -13.61
C SER A 13 4.74 -14.97 -12.96
N ILE A 14 5.22 -14.39 -11.87
CA ILE A 14 4.55 -13.33 -11.14
C ILE A 14 5.44 -12.09 -11.16
N HIS A 15 4.91 -10.99 -11.70
CA HIS A 15 5.54 -9.68 -11.64
C HIS A 15 5.14 -8.98 -10.34
N LEU A 16 6.07 -8.82 -9.41
CA LEU A 16 5.82 -8.14 -8.12
C LEU A 16 6.11 -6.66 -8.27
N ILE A 17 5.23 -5.82 -7.73
CA ILE A 17 5.37 -4.35 -7.76
C ILE A 17 5.05 -3.79 -6.37
N ARG A 18 5.88 -2.89 -5.87
CA ARG A 18 5.60 -2.13 -4.65
C ARG A 18 4.79 -0.89 -5.00
N LEU A 19 3.53 -0.84 -4.56
CA LEU A 19 2.62 0.28 -4.82
C LEU A 19 2.74 1.40 -3.80
N THR A 20 3.20 1.09 -2.57
CA THR A 20 3.32 2.06 -1.47
C THR A 20 4.60 1.82 -0.67
N ILE A 21 5.07 2.85 0.01
CA ILE A 21 6.21 2.72 0.93
C ILE A 21 5.71 2.13 2.26
N LEU A 22 6.42 1.13 2.75
CA LEU A 22 6.14 0.47 4.02
C LEU A 22 7.06 1.03 5.12
N SER A 23 6.48 1.35 6.27
CA SER A 23 7.21 1.74 7.47
C SER A 23 7.05 0.68 8.56
N ASP A 24 7.87 0.76 9.62
CA ASP A 24 7.76 -0.13 10.78
C ASP A 24 6.37 -0.08 11.42
N LEU A 25 5.72 1.08 11.40
CA LEU A 25 4.37 1.22 11.95
C LEU A 25 3.32 0.46 11.13
N HIS A 26 3.48 0.38 9.80
CA HIS A 26 2.65 -0.48 8.94
C HIS A 26 2.85 -1.96 9.28
N ILE A 27 4.10 -2.41 9.53
CA ILE A 27 4.38 -3.79 9.91
C ILE A 27 3.82 -4.10 11.31
N ARG A 28 3.92 -3.17 12.25
CA ARG A 28 3.29 -3.31 13.56
C ARG A 28 1.76 -3.38 13.46
N SER A 29 1.16 -2.59 12.58
CA SER A 29 -0.26 -2.65 12.26
C SER A 29 -0.65 -4.01 11.69
N LEU A 30 0.12 -4.52 10.72
CA LEU A 30 -0.08 -5.84 10.11
C LEU A 30 -0.14 -6.94 11.19
N HIS A 31 0.84 -7.01 12.07
CA HIS A 31 0.93 -8.06 13.08
C HIS A 31 -0.11 -7.92 14.20
N ASN A 32 -0.40 -6.71 14.67
CA ASN A 32 -1.26 -6.53 15.82
C ASN A 32 -2.76 -6.42 15.45
N LEU A 33 -3.07 -5.84 14.30
CA LEU A 33 -4.45 -5.51 13.91
C LEU A 33 -4.97 -6.42 12.78
N TYR A 34 -4.15 -6.69 11.77
CA TYR A 34 -4.56 -7.48 10.63
C TYR A 34 -4.37 -8.99 10.81
N GLN A 35 -3.34 -9.44 11.51
CA GLN A 35 -3.07 -10.88 11.67
C GLN A 35 -4.24 -11.65 12.29
N PRO A 36 -4.97 -11.15 13.31
CA PRO A 36 -6.17 -11.82 13.82
C PRO A 36 -7.25 -12.01 12.75
N LEU A 37 -7.33 -11.10 11.78
CA LEU A 37 -8.33 -11.10 10.70
C LEU A 37 -7.89 -11.98 9.51
N LEU A 38 -6.63 -11.85 9.11
CA LEU A 38 -6.05 -12.51 7.94
C LEU A 38 -5.66 -13.97 8.19
N GLY A 39 -5.18 -14.26 9.39
CA GLY A 39 -4.49 -15.49 9.73
C GLY A 39 -3.01 -15.47 9.36
N LYS A 40 -2.27 -16.45 9.90
CA LYS A 40 -0.80 -16.52 9.81
C LYS A 40 -0.29 -16.64 8.37
N ASP A 41 -0.98 -17.43 7.53
CA ASP A 41 -0.50 -17.76 6.18
C ASP A 41 -0.54 -16.52 5.26
N ALA A 42 -1.61 -15.71 5.38
CA ALA A 42 -1.70 -14.47 4.63
C ALA A 42 -0.65 -13.43 5.10
N VAL A 43 -0.39 -13.34 6.40
CA VAL A 43 0.67 -12.47 6.92
C VAL A 43 2.05 -12.95 6.48
N SER A 44 2.30 -14.26 6.49
CA SER A 44 3.54 -14.84 5.99
C SER A 44 3.74 -14.51 4.51
N LEU A 45 2.71 -14.69 3.68
CA LEU A 45 2.75 -14.31 2.27
C LEU A 45 3.06 -12.81 2.10
N PHE A 46 2.38 -11.92 2.82
CA PHE A 46 2.65 -10.49 2.75
C PHE A 46 4.12 -10.16 3.08
N MET A 47 4.65 -10.75 4.15
CA MET A 47 6.04 -10.53 4.56
C MET A 47 7.03 -11.07 3.54
N THR A 48 6.77 -12.24 2.93
CA THR A 48 7.61 -12.80 1.85
C THR A 48 7.62 -11.88 0.62
N LEU A 49 6.46 -11.35 0.22
CA LEU A 49 6.38 -10.38 -0.88
C LEU A 49 7.14 -9.09 -0.56
N LYS A 50 6.98 -8.57 0.67
CA LYS A 50 7.70 -7.40 1.15
C LYS A 50 9.22 -7.60 1.10
N GLU A 51 9.72 -8.70 1.65
CA GLU A 51 11.17 -9.01 1.64
C GLU A 51 11.71 -9.19 0.22
N THR A 52 10.93 -9.80 -0.66
CA THR A 52 11.30 -9.96 -2.08
C THR A 52 11.48 -8.62 -2.79
N LEU A 53 10.73 -7.59 -2.36
CA LEU A 53 10.77 -6.23 -2.89
C LEU A 53 11.61 -5.26 -2.03
N ASP A 54 12.36 -5.73 -1.03
CA ASP A 54 13.03 -4.85 -0.08
C ASP A 54 14.03 -3.90 -0.76
N GLN A 55 14.82 -4.42 -1.70
CA GLN A 55 15.86 -3.65 -2.40
C GLN A 55 15.44 -3.14 -3.79
N THR A 56 14.21 -3.41 -4.22
CA THR A 56 13.71 -3.04 -5.55
C THR A 56 12.24 -2.67 -5.49
N SER A 57 11.80 -1.81 -6.41
CA SER A 57 10.38 -1.47 -6.55
C SER A 57 9.58 -2.53 -7.30
N GLU A 58 10.23 -3.36 -8.11
CA GLU A 58 9.61 -4.41 -8.92
C GLU A 58 10.55 -5.59 -9.14
N LYS A 59 10.00 -6.79 -9.30
CA LYS A 59 10.77 -8.02 -9.55
C LYS A 59 9.89 -9.12 -10.14
N ASP A 60 10.41 -9.82 -11.15
CA ASP A 60 9.81 -11.06 -11.65
C ASP A 60 10.27 -12.25 -10.79
N VAL A 61 9.31 -13.09 -10.39
CA VAL A 61 9.56 -14.31 -9.62
C VAL A 61 8.73 -15.47 -10.20
N MET A 62 9.21 -16.67 -9.98
CA MET A 62 8.41 -17.88 -10.25
C MET A 62 7.51 -18.18 -9.05
N LEU A 63 6.28 -18.64 -9.30
CA LEU A 63 5.41 -19.07 -8.21
C LEU A 63 6.06 -20.17 -7.37
N SER A 64 6.81 -21.10 -7.99
CA SER A 64 7.59 -22.14 -7.29
C SER A 64 8.50 -21.58 -6.20
N ASP A 65 9.15 -20.44 -6.46
CA ASP A 65 10.11 -19.88 -5.51
C ASP A 65 9.40 -19.31 -4.26
N LEU A 66 8.24 -18.69 -4.47
CA LEU A 66 7.39 -18.22 -3.37
C LEU A 66 6.83 -19.39 -2.56
N LEU A 67 6.39 -20.46 -3.23
CA LEU A 67 5.86 -21.66 -2.55
C LEU A 67 6.91 -22.33 -1.67
N VAL A 68 8.15 -22.42 -2.15
CA VAL A 68 9.28 -22.97 -1.36
C VAL A 68 9.58 -22.09 -0.14
N GLN A 69 9.62 -20.76 -0.32
CA GLN A 69 9.88 -19.83 0.79
C GLN A 69 8.75 -19.85 1.85
N LEU A 70 7.52 -20.11 1.43
CA LEU A 70 6.35 -20.17 2.31
C LEU A 70 6.12 -21.55 2.92
N ASP A 71 6.86 -22.57 2.49
CA ASP A 71 6.61 -23.97 2.83
C ASP A 71 5.10 -24.32 2.62
N SER A 72 4.57 -23.96 1.45
CA SER A 72 3.13 -24.08 1.17
C SER A 72 2.86 -24.60 -0.24
N GLY A 73 1.65 -25.13 -0.44
CA GLY A 73 1.15 -25.53 -1.75
C GLY A 73 0.44 -24.39 -2.47
N VAL A 74 0.10 -24.64 -3.75
CA VAL A 74 -0.62 -23.66 -4.61
C VAL A 74 -1.98 -23.28 -4.02
N LYS A 75 -2.68 -24.21 -3.37
CA LYS A 75 -3.99 -23.97 -2.76
C LYS A 75 -3.88 -23.01 -1.58
N GLU A 76 -2.95 -23.28 -0.68
CA GLU A 76 -2.69 -22.46 0.52
C GLU A 76 -2.23 -21.05 0.11
N PHE A 77 -1.34 -20.95 -0.88
CA PHE A 77 -0.94 -19.67 -1.48
C PHE A 77 -2.15 -18.89 -2.01
N TYR A 78 -3.03 -19.56 -2.78
CA TYR A 78 -4.23 -18.92 -3.32
C TYR A 78 -5.17 -18.43 -2.20
N GLU A 79 -5.41 -19.24 -1.17
CA GLU A 79 -6.26 -18.88 -0.03
C GLU A 79 -5.67 -17.71 0.77
N ALA A 80 -4.35 -17.67 0.96
CA ALA A 80 -3.64 -16.55 1.58
C ALA A 80 -3.75 -15.28 0.72
N ARG A 81 -3.56 -15.41 -0.59
CA ARG A 81 -3.63 -14.32 -1.56
C ARG A 81 -5.00 -13.63 -1.55
N ILE A 82 -6.11 -14.41 -1.69
CA ILE A 82 -7.46 -13.81 -1.71
C ILE A 82 -7.82 -13.10 -0.40
N ARG A 83 -7.27 -13.53 0.74
CA ARG A 83 -7.42 -12.79 2.00
C ARG A 83 -6.72 -11.45 1.96
N LEU A 84 -5.50 -11.40 1.45
CA LEU A 84 -4.78 -10.13 1.29
C LEU A 84 -5.50 -9.18 0.31
N GLU A 85 -6.06 -9.72 -0.78
CA GLU A 85 -6.88 -8.96 -1.73
C GLU A 85 -8.12 -8.36 -1.06
N ALA A 86 -8.83 -9.16 -0.26
CA ALA A 86 -10.05 -8.73 0.43
C ALA A 86 -9.82 -7.56 1.39
N TYR A 87 -8.63 -7.46 1.99
CA TYR A 87 -8.24 -6.36 2.87
C TYR A 87 -7.45 -5.25 2.16
N GLY A 88 -7.34 -5.31 0.82
CA GLY A 88 -6.68 -4.27 0.02
C GLY A 88 -5.16 -4.20 0.19
N LEU A 89 -4.54 -5.24 0.78
CA LEU A 89 -3.10 -5.30 1.02
C LEU A 89 -2.30 -5.70 -0.22
N ILE A 90 -2.98 -6.34 -1.18
CA ILE A 90 -2.45 -6.59 -2.52
C ILE A 90 -3.50 -6.33 -3.57
N ARG A 91 -3.04 -6.06 -4.80
CA ARG A 91 -3.85 -6.02 -6.02
C ARG A 91 -3.28 -7.03 -7.01
N VAL A 92 -4.15 -7.80 -7.63
CA VAL A 92 -3.74 -8.85 -8.58
C VAL A 92 -4.22 -8.49 -9.98
N TYR A 93 -3.31 -8.64 -10.95
CA TYR A 93 -3.54 -8.38 -12.35
C TYR A 93 -3.15 -9.62 -13.14
N VAL A 94 -3.85 -9.90 -14.22
CA VAL A 94 -3.53 -10.99 -15.17
C VAL A 94 -3.20 -10.35 -16.51
N HIS A 95 -2.18 -10.87 -17.19
CA HIS A 95 -1.78 -10.36 -18.48
C HIS A 95 -2.85 -10.69 -19.55
N ASP A 96 -3.24 -9.71 -20.37
CA ASP A 96 -4.37 -9.82 -21.29
C ASP A 96 -4.22 -10.96 -22.32
N SER A 97 -3.00 -11.21 -22.80
CA SER A 97 -2.71 -12.22 -23.83
C SER A 97 -2.05 -13.50 -23.29
N ASP A 98 -1.68 -13.57 -22.02
CA ASP A 98 -0.99 -14.71 -21.42
C ASP A 98 -1.42 -14.92 -19.98
N SER A 99 -2.35 -15.86 -19.76
CA SER A 99 -2.90 -16.17 -18.43
C SER A 99 -1.89 -16.82 -17.46
N THR A 100 -0.72 -17.24 -17.95
CA THR A 100 0.38 -17.77 -17.10
C THR A 100 1.21 -16.66 -16.45
N ARG A 101 1.02 -15.41 -16.90
CA ARG A 101 1.68 -14.21 -16.37
C ARG A 101 0.70 -13.38 -15.57
N SER A 102 1.05 -13.13 -14.33
CA SER A 102 0.26 -12.27 -13.45
C SER A 102 1.14 -11.22 -12.78
N ALA A 103 0.53 -10.15 -12.30
CA ALA A 103 1.23 -9.18 -11.47
C ALA A 103 0.54 -9.04 -10.12
N ILE A 104 1.35 -8.83 -9.08
CA ILE A 104 0.88 -8.57 -7.71
C ILE A 104 1.47 -7.24 -7.26
N GLY A 105 0.60 -6.27 -7.03
CA GLY A 105 0.95 -5.00 -6.44
C GLY A 105 0.78 -5.03 -4.93
N LEU A 106 1.86 -4.74 -4.19
CA LEU A 106 1.89 -4.73 -2.73
C LEU A 106 1.54 -3.33 -2.20
N SER A 107 0.48 -3.24 -1.37
CA SER A 107 0.03 -2.01 -0.70
C SER A 107 0.32 -2.07 0.80
N SER A 108 0.52 -0.89 1.43
CA SER A 108 0.69 -0.82 2.89
C SER A 108 -0.61 -1.12 3.63
N PRO A 109 -0.56 -1.80 4.79
CA PRO A 109 -1.65 -1.80 5.75
C PRO A 109 -1.99 -0.39 6.20
N MET A 110 -3.21 -0.15 6.66
CA MET A 110 -3.56 1.11 7.32
C MET A 110 -2.67 1.33 8.53
N LEU A 111 -2.31 2.59 8.79
CA LEU A 111 -1.72 2.97 10.07
C LEU A 111 -2.72 2.70 11.20
N PRO A 112 -2.26 2.41 12.43
CA PRO A 112 -3.15 2.10 13.54
C PRO A 112 -4.24 3.16 13.78
N GLU A 113 -3.90 4.43 13.65
CA GLU A 113 -4.86 5.53 13.79
C GLU A 113 -5.98 5.46 12.74
N GLN A 114 -5.63 5.19 11.48
CA GLN A 114 -6.59 5.04 10.38
C GLN A 114 -7.46 3.80 10.58
N PHE A 115 -6.84 2.68 11.00
CA PHE A 115 -7.53 1.42 11.28
C PHE A 115 -8.62 1.58 12.34
N PHE A 116 -8.32 2.25 13.46
CA PHE A 116 -9.28 2.45 14.55
C PHE A 116 -10.32 3.54 14.27
N LYS A 117 -10.05 4.44 13.30
CA LYS A 117 -11.03 5.40 12.78
C LYS A 117 -12.00 4.77 11.78
N ASP A 118 -11.63 3.66 11.15
CA ASP A 118 -12.51 2.91 10.25
C ASP A 118 -13.47 2.03 11.07
N PRO A 119 -14.81 2.31 11.04
CA PRO A 119 -15.77 1.58 11.86
C PRO A 119 -15.86 0.09 11.51
N MET A 120 -15.69 -0.26 10.22
CA MET A 120 -15.75 -1.65 9.74
C MET A 120 -14.56 -2.43 10.25
N MET A 121 -13.34 -1.90 10.09
CA MET A 121 -12.12 -2.57 10.54
C MET A 121 -12.11 -2.76 12.06
N LYS A 122 -12.51 -1.74 12.82
CA LYS A 122 -12.63 -1.83 14.29
C LYS A 122 -13.67 -2.87 14.70
N MET A 123 -14.84 -2.90 14.06
CA MET A 123 -15.89 -3.88 14.32
C MET A 123 -15.39 -5.32 14.06
N MET A 124 -14.79 -5.56 12.90
CA MET A 124 -14.27 -6.89 12.52
C MET A 124 -13.19 -7.37 13.53
N LEU A 125 -12.30 -6.48 13.95
CA LEU A 125 -11.30 -6.81 14.97
C LEU A 125 -11.97 -7.15 16.29
N THR A 126 -12.96 -6.34 16.73
CA THR A 126 -13.68 -6.56 17.98
C THR A 126 -14.44 -7.89 17.98
N GLU A 127 -15.07 -8.26 16.87
CA GLU A 127 -15.73 -9.57 16.72
C GLU A 127 -14.73 -10.72 16.82
N LYS A 128 -13.51 -10.51 16.32
CA LYS A 128 -12.49 -11.56 16.27
C LYS A 128 -11.77 -11.77 17.60
N VAL A 129 -11.40 -10.69 18.30
CA VAL A 129 -10.54 -10.75 19.49
C VAL A 129 -11.24 -10.30 20.78
N GLY A 130 -12.45 -9.75 20.69
CA GLY A 130 -13.23 -9.22 21.82
C GLY A 130 -12.88 -7.76 22.15
N GLN A 131 -13.84 -7.07 22.80
CA GLN A 131 -13.75 -5.64 23.12
C GLN A 131 -12.52 -5.30 23.94
N ARG A 132 -12.25 -6.07 25.02
CA ARG A 132 -11.12 -5.80 25.93
C ARG A 132 -9.79 -5.75 25.17
N LEU A 133 -9.50 -6.74 24.33
CA LEU A 133 -8.23 -6.77 23.59
C LEU A 133 -8.18 -5.68 22.51
N THR A 134 -9.31 -5.35 21.89
CA THR A 134 -9.41 -4.23 20.94
C THR A 134 -9.05 -2.91 21.61
N ASP A 135 -9.58 -2.64 22.81
CA ASP A 135 -9.28 -1.43 23.56
C ASP A 135 -7.81 -1.39 24.01
N ASP A 136 -7.27 -2.52 24.49
CA ASP A 136 -5.84 -2.64 24.83
C ASP A 136 -4.94 -2.35 23.63
N LEU A 137 -5.29 -2.86 22.45
CA LEU A 137 -4.56 -2.61 21.21
C LEU A 137 -4.67 -1.14 20.79
N GLN A 138 -5.86 -0.55 20.85
CA GLN A 138 -6.06 0.86 20.53
C GLN A 138 -5.22 1.74 21.46
N ASN A 139 -5.25 1.51 22.77
CA ASN A 139 -4.46 2.26 23.74
C ASN A 139 -2.95 2.13 23.53
N ARG A 140 -2.47 0.95 23.11
CA ARG A 140 -1.06 0.71 22.82
C ARG A 140 -0.52 1.57 21.68
N PHE A 141 -1.36 1.93 20.73
CA PHE A 141 -1.00 2.75 19.58
C PHE A 141 -1.32 4.24 19.76
N GLN A 142 -2.01 4.61 20.84
CA GLN A 142 -2.25 6.02 21.16
C GLN A 142 -0.99 6.66 21.78
N VAL A 143 -0.68 7.86 21.31
CA VAL A 143 0.28 8.72 21.98
C VAL A 143 -0.45 9.43 23.10
N HIS A 144 -0.06 9.19 24.34
CA HIS A 144 -0.69 9.82 25.49
C HIS A 144 0.05 11.13 25.84
N ASP A 145 -0.62 12.24 25.68
CA ASP A 145 -0.14 13.57 26.10
C ASP A 145 -0.32 13.82 27.60
N GLY A 146 -0.68 12.79 28.36
CA GLY A 146 -1.06 12.92 29.78
C GLY A 146 -0.04 13.58 30.70
N ARG A 147 1.24 13.66 30.27
CA ARG A 147 2.27 14.39 31.01
C ARG A 147 2.36 15.87 30.62
N LEU A 148 1.68 16.30 29.56
CA LEU A 148 1.70 17.68 29.07
C LEU A 148 0.54 18.53 29.59
N THR A 149 -0.41 17.94 30.33
CA THR A 149 -1.59 18.65 30.86
C THR A 149 -1.22 19.78 31.84
N GLU A 150 -0.06 19.68 32.49
CA GLU A 150 0.47 20.72 33.42
C GLU A 150 1.33 21.78 32.70
N TYR A 151 1.60 21.61 31.41
CA TYR A 151 2.43 22.50 30.63
C TYR A 151 1.58 23.34 29.67
N LYS A 152 1.99 24.60 29.46
CA LYS A 152 1.40 25.46 28.45
C LYS A 152 2.23 25.35 27.17
N GLU A 153 1.58 25.04 26.06
CA GLU A 153 2.25 25.09 24.76
C GLU A 153 2.66 26.54 24.41
N VAL A 154 3.93 26.72 24.07
CA VAL A 154 4.53 28.00 23.63
C VAL A 154 5.23 27.86 22.26
N THR A 155 4.85 26.83 21.51
CA THR A 155 5.40 26.56 20.16
C THR A 155 5.14 27.75 19.23
N LYS A 156 6.19 28.23 18.59
CA LYS A 156 6.07 29.24 17.55
C LYS A 156 5.47 28.65 16.29
N SER A 157 4.54 29.34 15.66
CA SER A 157 4.00 28.92 14.38
C SER A 157 5.05 29.09 13.26
N PHE A 158 4.85 28.39 12.15
CA PHE A 158 5.70 28.54 10.96
C PHE A 158 5.82 30.01 10.52
N LEU A 159 4.69 30.73 10.50
CA LEU A 159 4.63 32.13 10.08
C LEU A 159 5.27 33.12 11.09
N ASP A 160 5.42 32.70 12.36
CA ASP A 160 6.12 33.52 13.38
C ASP A 160 7.65 33.50 13.19
N VAL A 161 8.17 32.48 12.52
CA VAL A 161 9.61 32.25 12.36
C VAL A 161 10.07 32.46 10.92
N ILE A 162 9.26 32.02 9.97
CA ILE A 162 9.59 32.05 8.53
C ILE A 162 8.82 33.18 7.85
N HIS A 163 9.54 34.13 7.30
CA HIS A 163 8.97 35.17 6.46
C HIS A 163 8.77 34.64 5.05
N VAL A 164 7.51 34.30 4.74
CA VAL A 164 7.12 33.81 3.40
C VAL A 164 6.76 35.03 2.54
N ASP A 165 7.49 35.19 1.43
CA ASP A 165 7.17 36.22 0.43
C ASP A 165 5.98 35.73 -0.41
N MET A 166 4.78 36.11 -0.01
CA MET A 166 3.51 35.73 -0.65
C MET A 166 3.46 36.12 -2.13
N LYS A 167 4.22 37.16 -2.56
CA LYS A 167 4.28 37.52 -3.99
C LYS A 167 5.03 36.48 -4.81
N LYS A 168 6.15 35.97 -4.29
CA LYS A 168 6.89 34.91 -4.97
C LYS A 168 6.11 33.57 -5.02
N MET A 169 5.27 33.29 -4.01
CA MET A 169 4.42 32.10 -4.04
C MET A 169 3.31 32.21 -5.08
N SER A 170 2.67 33.40 -5.22
CA SER A 170 1.63 33.58 -6.25
C SER A 170 2.22 33.57 -7.66
N GLU A 171 3.43 34.16 -7.86
CA GLU A 171 4.13 34.12 -9.13
C GLU A 171 4.55 32.68 -9.52
N ALA A 172 4.96 31.84 -8.56
CA ALA A 172 5.30 30.44 -8.80
C ALA A 172 4.06 29.59 -9.15
N ALA A 173 2.95 29.81 -8.46
CA ALA A 173 1.68 29.14 -8.77
C ALA A 173 1.12 29.52 -10.16
N ASP A 174 1.24 30.83 -10.53
CA ASP A 174 0.84 31.29 -11.86
C ASP A 174 1.72 30.75 -13.00
N ILE A 175 2.96 30.35 -12.70
CA ILE A 175 3.87 29.71 -13.67
C ILE A 175 3.48 28.23 -13.87
N GLU A 176 3.20 27.49 -12.80
CA GLU A 176 2.74 26.09 -12.89
C GLU A 176 1.41 25.99 -13.67
N ASP A 177 0.42 26.85 -13.39
CA ASP A 177 -0.84 26.91 -14.13
C ASP A 177 -0.65 27.25 -15.62
N ARG A 178 0.38 28.02 -15.98
CA ARG A 178 0.69 28.33 -17.38
C ARG A 178 1.41 27.19 -18.10
N GLU A 179 2.26 26.43 -17.42
CA GLU A 179 2.93 25.27 -18.01
C GLU A 179 1.96 24.11 -18.26
N GLU A 180 0.96 23.90 -17.39
CA GLU A 180 -0.10 22.91 -17.61
C GLU A 180 -1.08 23.29 -18.74
N GLN A 181 -1.18 24.59 -19.08
CA GLN A 181 -2.08 25.08 -20.15
C GLN A 181 -1.39 25.22 -21.51
N MET A 182 -0.08 24.99 -21.63
CA MET A 182 0.59 24.97 -22.93
C MET A 182 0.34 23.63 -23.66
N PRO A 183 -0.42 23.63 -24.79
CA PRO A 183 -0.56 22.44 -25.60
C PRO A 183 0.81 22.04 -26.13
N ALA A 184 1.12 20.75 -26.08
CA ALA A 184 2.37 20.19 -26.63
C ALA A 184 2.55 20.63 -28.08
N ILE A 185 3.48 21.58 -28.30
CA ILE A 185 3.85 22.09 -29.65
C ILE A 185 4.68 21.01 -30.38
N GLY A 186 4.24 19.77 -30.40
CA GLY A 186 4.92 18.65 -31.03
C GLY A 186 4.17 17.99 -32.19
N GLU A 187 2.89 18.24 -32.36
CA GLU A 187 2.08 17.51 -33.35
C GLU A 187 1.71 18.30 -34.64
N GLN A 188 2.11 19.56 -34.75
CA GLN A 188 1.79 20.35 -35.97
C GLN A 188 2.87 20.40 -37.04
N ILE A 189 4.06 19.79 -36.84
CA ILE A 189 5.14 19.85 -37.84
C ILE A 189 5.14 18.64 -38.77
N ILE A 190 4.38 17.57 -38.52
CA ILE A 190 4.40 16.34 -39.36
C ILE A 190 3.31 16.32 -40.45
N SER A 191 2.36 17.25 -40.46
CA SER A 191 1.28 17.28 -41.46
C SER A 191 1.49 18.22 -42.64
N ALA A 192 2.63 18.94 -42.72
CA ALA A 192 2.90 19.91 -43.78
C ALA A 192 3.87 19.41 -44.90
N GLU A 193 4.41 18.19 -44.83
CA GLU A 193 5.33 17.63 -45.86
C GLU A 193 4.76 16.41 -46.61
N ARG A 194 3.49 16.48 -47.01
CA ARG A 194 2.94 15.49 -47.95
C ARG A 194 2.00 16.14 -48.92
N PHE A 195 2.53 17.03 -49.75
CA PHE A 195 1.99 17.40 -51.05
C PHE A 195 3.13 18.05 -51.87
N ASP A 196 3.84 17.21 -52.61
CA ASP A 196 4.23 17.40 -54.02
C ASP A 196 4.76 16.06 -54.56
#